data_b4617cf1c0979e357990055c3f3502ca
#
_entry.id   b4617cf1c0979e357990055c3f3502ca
#
_cell.length_a   1.000
_cell.length_b   1.000
_cell.length_c   1.000
_cell.angle_alpha   90.00
_cell.angle_beta   90.00
_cell.angle_gamma   90.00
#
_symmetry.space_group_name_H-M   'P 1'
#
loop_
_entity.id
_entity.type
_entity.pdbx_description
1 polymer ?
#
loop_
_entity_poly.entity_id
_entity_poly.type
_entity_poly.pdbx_seq_one_letter_code
_entity_poly.pdbx_strand_id
1 'polypeptide(L)'
;MLTSTDTGSLATGAGRRFVVVASRYNARFVDGMLEAAITTFQAAGAPTVDVFRVPGAWEIPVAAAAVVRRPGVKPDAVVCLGLILQGETSHARHIGDSVSDALMRLSVKQVVPI
;
A
#
# COMPACT_ATOMS: atom_id res chain seq x y z
N MET A 1 -4.64 -10.07 -20.55
CA MET A 1 -4.28 -8.68 -20.90
C MET A 1 -5.21 -7.73 -20.19
N LEU A 2 -4.64 -6.75 -19.53
CA LEU A 2 -5.44 -5.73 -18.87
C LEU A 2 -5.92 -4.72 -19.92
N THR A 3 -7.22 -4.53 -19.98
CA THR A 3 -7.78 -3.44 -20.78
C THR A 3 -7.64 -2.14 -19.99
N SER A 4 -7.54 -1.02 -20.70
CA SER A 4 -7.49 0.28 -20.03
C SER A 4 -8.79 0.48 -19.22
N THR A 5 -8.62 0.85 -17.96
CA THR A 5 -9.75 1.20 -17.12
C THR A 5 -10.27 2.58 -17.54
N ASP A 6 -11.59 2.69 -17.67
CA ASP A 6 -12.21 3.98 -17.89
C ASP A 6 -11.99 4.85 -16.65
N THR A 7 -11.16 5.89 -16.79
CA THR A 7 -10.88 6.87 -15.73
C THR A 7 -11.75 8.13 -15.86
N GLY A 8 -12.71 8.14 -16.77
CA GLY A 8 -13.54 9.31 -17.03
C GLY A 8 -14.42 9.75 -15.86
N SER A 9 -14.63 8.85 -14.87
CA SER A 9 -15.38 9.18 -13.65
C SER A 9 -14.65 8.62 -12.44
N LEU A 10 -13.60 9.31 -12.00
CA LEU A 10 -12.93 8.96 -10.75
C LEU A 10 -13.91 9.15 -9.59
N ALA A 11 -13.99 8.13 -8.73
CA ALA A 11 -14.69 8.26 -7.47
C ALA A 11 -14.02 9.34 -6.62
N THR A 12 -14.80 10.10 -5.87
CA THR A 12 -14.26 11.11 -4.97
C THR A 12 -13.57 10.48 -3.77
N GLY A 13 -12.42 11.04 -3.37
CA GLY A 13 -11.74 10.73 -2.12
C GLY A 13 -12.10 11.67 -0.98
N ALA A 14 -13.05 12.57 -1.18
CA ALA A 14 -13.44 13.55 -0.17
C ALA A 14 -13.95 12.87 1.11
N GLY A 15 -13.39 13.27 2.25
CA GLY A 15 -13.72 12.69 3.55
C GLY A 15 -13.10 11.32 3.83
N ARG A 16 -12.34 10.77 2.89
CA ARG A 16 -11.68 9.48 3.05
C ARG A 16 -10.28 9.64 3.63
N ARG A 17 -9.86 8.65 4.41
CA ARG A 17 -8.53 8.59 5.02
C ARG A 17 -7.76 7.45 4.39
N PHE A 18 -6.65 7.77 3.77
CA PHE A 18 -5.76 6.79 3.17
C PHE A 18 -4.42 6.78 3.88
N VAL A 19 -3.84 5.60 3.97
CA VAL A 19 -2.51 5.42 4.52
C VAL A 19 -1.68 4.68 3.48
N VAL A 20 -0.45 5.11 3.30
CA VAL A 20 0.52 4.44 2.44
C VAL A 20 1.65 3.91 3.31
N VAL A 21 1.94 2.63 3.18
CA VAL A 21 3.11 1.99 3.78
C VAL A 21 4.09 1.68 2.64
N ALA A 22 5.23 2.32 2.64
CA ALA A 22 6.19 2.23 1.54
C ALA A 22 7.56 1.80 2.04
N SER A 23 8.18 0.81 1.38
CA SER A 23 9.51 0.37 1.72
C SER A 23 10.56 1.40 1.30
N ARG A 24 11.69 1.40 2.02
CA ARG A 24 12.87 2.24 1.67
C ARG A 24 13.80 1.52 0.71
N TYR A 25 13.88 0.20 0.83
CA TYR A 25 14.70 -0.60 -0.06
C TYR A 25 14.16 -0.48 -1.49
N ASN A 26 15.05 -0.35 -2.46
CA ASN A 26 14.71 -0.03 -3.85
C ASN A 26 14.01 1.34 -3.98
N ALA A 27 14.45 2.32 -3.22
CA ALA A 27 13.84 3.66 -3.16
C ALA A 27 13.66 4.30 -4.54
N ARG A 28 14.59 4.07 -5.45
CA ARG A 28 14.51 4.60 -6.83
C ARG A 28 13.16 4.30 -7.49
N PHE A 29 12.63 3.09 -7.28
CA PHE A 29 11.35 2.68 -7.85
C PHE A 29 10.19 2.99 -6.91
N VAL A 30 10.37 2.73 -5.62
CA VAL A 30 9.31 2.90 -4.62
C VAL A 30 8.92 4.36 -4.44
N ASP A 31 9.88 5.28 -4.48
CA ASP A 31 9.59 6.70 -4.35
C ASP A 31 8.73 7.23 -5.51
N GLY A 32 8.96 6.73 -6.72
CA GLY A 32 8.10 7.04 -7.87
C GLY A 32 6.67 6.50 -7.69
N MET A 33 6.54 5.28 -7.20
CA MET A 33 5.21 4.71 -6.90
C MET A 33 4.49 5.51 -5.81
N LEU A 34 5.21 5.90 -4.77
CA LEU A 34 4.67 6.70 -3.67
C LEU A 34 4.18 8.06 -4.16
N GLU A 35 4.99 8.74 -4.96
CA GLU A 35 4.62 10.04 -5.54
C GLU A 35 3.36 9.91 -6.39
N ALA A 36 3.27 8.90 -7.24
CA ALA A 36 2.10 8.65 -8.07
C ALA A 36 0.85 8.37 -7.23
N ALA A 37 0.97 7.59 -6.16
CA ALA A 37 -0.14 7.31 -5.26
C ALA A 37 -0.64 8.59 -4.57
N ILE A 38 0.26 9.39 -4.02
CA ILE A 38 -0.11 10.66 -3.36
C ILE A 38 -0.79 11.60 -4.35
N THR A 39 -0.23 11.75 -5.53
CA THR A 39 -0.81 12.62 -6.58
C THR A 39 -2.22 12.15 -6.95
N THR A 40 -2.43 10.86 -7.07
CA THR A 40 -3.74 10.30 -7.40
C THR A 40 -4.76 10.57 -6.30
N PHE A 41 -4.39 10.37 -5.03
CA PHE A 41 -5.28 10.67 -3.92
C PHE A 41 -5.62 12.17 -3.84
N GLN A 42 -4.64 13.03 -4.04
CA GLN A 42 -4.86 14.48 -4.06
C GLN A 42 -5.80 14.89 -5.19
N ALA A 43 -5.62 14.32 -6.37
CA ALA A 43 -6.49 14.58 -7.53
C ALA A 43 -7.93 14.10 -7.26
N ALA A 44 -8.10 13.05 -6.48
CA ALA A 44 -9.42 12.56 -6.08
C ALA A 44 -10.04 13.36 -4.92
N GLY A 45 -9.33 14.33 -4.37
CA GLY A 45 -9.81 15.20 -3.30
C GLY A 45 -9.67 14.64 -1.90
N ALA A 46 -8.84 13.61 -1.69
CA ALA A 46 -8.58 13.07 -0.37
C ALA A 46 -7.88 14.12 0.51
N PRO A 47 -8.42 14.46 1.70
CA PRO A 47 -7.87 15.56 2.51
C PRO A 47 -6.54 15.21 3.17
N THR A 48 -6.33 13.93 3.48
CA THR A 48 -5.14 13.49 4.23
C THR A 48 -4.69 12.14 3.72
N VAL A 49 -3.39 12.05 3.47
CA VAL A 49 -2.71 10.79 3.17
C VAL A 49 -1.51 10.69 4.10
N ASP A 50 -1.56 9.76 5.05
CA ASP A 50 -0.44 9.50 5.93
C ASP A 50 0.51 8.50 5.27
N VAL A 51 1.81 8.74 5.40
CA VAL A 51 2.84 7.90 4.80
C VAL A 51 3.75 7.36 5.89
N PHE A 52 3.93 6.04 5.91
CA PHE A 52 4.88 5.37 6.78
C PHE A 52 5.92 4.64 5.94
N ARG A 53 7.18 4.84 6.26
CA ARG A 53 8.28 4.17 5.57
C ARG A 53 8.80 3.02 6.44
N VAL A 54 9.05 1.90 5.79
CA VAL A 54 9.62 0.70 6.42
C VAL A 54 10.88 0.27 5.68
N PRO A 55 11.78 -0.51 6.29
CA PRO A 55 13.04 -0.86 5.64
C PRO A 55 12.85 -1.60 4.32
N GLY A 56 12.08 -2.67 4.30
CA GLY A 56 11.86 -3.49 3.12
C GLY A 56 10.43 -4.02 3.05
N ALA A 57 10.14 -4.76 1.98
CA ALA A 57 8.81 -5.34 1.78
C ALA A 57 8.41 -6.29 2.92
N TRP A 58 9.37 -6.98 3.53
CA TRP A 58 9.13 -7.91 4.64
C TRP A 58 8.49 -7.22 5.85
N GLU A 59 8.77 -5.95 6.08
CA GLU A 59 8.24 -5.20 7.22
C GLU A 59 6.89 -4.52 6.94
N ILE A 60 6.43 -4.56 5.70
CA ILE A 60 5.14 -3.94 5.33
C ILE A 60 3.97 -4.52 6.11
N PRO A 61 3.81 -5.85 6.26
CA PRO A 61 2.66 -6.39 6.99
C PRO A 61 2.56 -5.94 8.43
N VAL A 62 3.66 -5.89 9.17
CA VAL A 62 3.61 -5.47 10.58
C VAL A 62 3.27 -3.99 10.69
N ALA A 63 3.76 -3.15 9.80
CA ALA A 63 3.41 -1.74 9.78
C ALA A 63 1.93 -1.53 9.41
N ALA A 64 1.42 -2.25 8.42
CA ALA A 64 0.01 -2.21 8.05
C ALA A 64 -0.88 -2.66 9.22
N ALA A 65 -0.49 -3.71 9.92
CA ALA A 65 -1.21 -4.17 11.10
C ALA A 65 -1.26 -3.11 12.20
N ALA A 66 -0.14 -2.45 12.46
CA ALA A 66 -0.08 -1.37 13.44
C ALA A 66 -1.01 -0.21 13.07
N VAL A 67 -1.06 0.14 11.79
CA VAL A 67 -1.94 1.21 11.29
C VAL A 67 -3.42 0.88 11.50
N VAL A 68 -3.86 -0.32 11.11
CA VAL A 68 -5.28 -0.67 11.17
C VAL A 68 -5.77 -1.04 12.56
N ARG A 69 -4.86 -1.37 13.48
CA ARG A 69 -5.19 -1.69 14.87
C ARG A 69 -5.04 -0.52 15.82
N ARG A 70 -4.55 0.59 15.33
CA ARG A 70 -4.37 1.80 16.13
C ARG A 70 -5.73 2.26 16.68
N PRO A 71 -5.81 2.68 17.97
CA PRO A 71 -7.05 3.25 18.52
C PRO A 71 -7.47 4.49 17.73
N GLY A 72 -8.77 4.70 17.60
CA GLY A 72 -9.34 5.82 16.88
C GLY A 72 -9.91 5.43 15.54
N VAL A 73 -9.90 6.37 14.59
CA VAL A 73 -10.51 6.17 13.29
C VAL A 73 -9.62 5.29 12.41
N LYS A 74 -10.21 4.19 11.91
CA LYS A 74 -9.52 3.33 10.95
C LYS A 74 -9.38 4.03 9.60
N PRO A 75 -8.31 3.76 8.86
CA PRO A 75 -8.23 4.22 7.48
C PRO A 75 -9.30 3.55 6.62
N ASP A 76 -9.71 4.22 5.56
CA ASP A 76 -10.64 3.64 4.59
C ASP A 76 -9.93 2.62 3.69
N ALA A 77 -8.64 2.81 3.46
CA ALA A 77 -7.80 1.86 2.76
C ALA A 77 -6.32 2.09 3.09
N VAL A 78 -5.53 1.05 2.92
CA VAL A 78 -4.07 1.10 3.07
C VAL A 78 -3.45 0.66 1.74
N VAL A 79 -2.56 1.47 1.21
CA VAL A 79 -1.77 1.12 0.02
C VAL A 79 -0.37 0.72 0.47
N CYS A 80 0.06 -0.45 0.07
CA CYS A 80 1.38 -0.98 0.39
C CYS A 80 2.25 -0.97 -0.85
N LEU A 81 3.39 -0.30 -0.77
CA LEU A 81 4.31 -0.12 -1.88
C LEU A 81 5.68 -0.68 -1.53
N GLY A 82 6.10 -1.64 -2.31
CA GLY A 82 7.41 -2.25 -2.19
C GLY A 82 7.82 -2.85 -3.51
N LEU A 83 9.09 -3.17 -3.64
CA LEU A 83 9.60 -3.85 -4.82
C LEU A 83 10.53 -4.96 -4.36
N ILE A 84 10.28 -6.15 -4.86
CA ILE A 84 11.11 -7.32 -4.63
C ILE A 84 11.71 -7.71 -5.96
N LEU A 85 13.03 -7.55 -6.09
CA LEU A 85 13.72 -7.93 -7.32
C LEU A 85 13.97 -9.42 -7.34
N GLN A 86 13.59 -10.06 -8.43
CA GLN A 86 13.83 -11.49 -8.62
C GLN A 86 15.31 -11.72 -8.93
N GLY A 87 15.94 -12.56 -8.12
CA GLY A 87 17.32 -12.99 -8.29
C GLY A 87 17.41 -14.45 -8.74
N GLU A 88 18.60 -15.03 -8.60
CA GLU A 88 18.87 -16.42 -8.96
C GLU A 88 18.30 -17.44 -7.97
N THR A 89 17.91 -16.98 -6.78
CA THR A 89 17.34 -17.82 -5.72
C THR A 89 15.82 -17.67 -5.69
N SER A 90 15.15 -18.56 -4.94
CA SER A 90 13.72 -18.47 -4.69
C SER A 90 13.34 -17.38 -3.64
N HIS A 91 14.32 -16.58 -3.20
CA HIS A 91 14.15 -15.61 -2.13
C HIS A 91 13.06 -14.57 -2.41
N ALA A 92 13.05 -13.99 -3.61
CA ALA A 92 12.05 -12.99 -4.00
C ALA A 92 10.63 -13.57 -3.97
N ARG A 93 10.45 -14.78 -4.49
CA ARG A 93 9.16 -15.46 -4.48
C ARG A 93 8.69 -15.75 -3.06
N HIS A 94 9.59 -16.21 -2.21
CA HIS A 94 9.29 -16.52 -0.80
C HIS A 94 8.81 -15.26 -0.06
N ILE A 95 9.52 -14.14 -0.21
CA ILE A 95 9.12 -12.88 0.40
C ILE A 95 7.77 -12.42 -0.14
N GLY A 96 7.59 -12.44 -1.46
CA GLY A 96 6.36 -12.02 -2.11
C GLY A 96 5.14 -12.81 -1.64
N ASP A 97 5.27 -14.12 -1.59
CA ASP A 97 4.18 -15.01 -1.13
C ASP A 97 3.83 -14.74 0.33
N SER A 98 4.85 -14.61 1.20
CA SER A 98 4.65 -14.38 2.63
C SER A 98 4.00 -13.02 2.90
N VAL A 99 4.47 -11.98 2.24
CA VAL A 99 3.93 -10.62 2.39
C VAL A 99 2.49 -10.56 1.88
N SER A 100 2.24 -11.10 0.71
CA SER A 100 0.89 -11.09 0.11
C SER A 100 -0.11 -11.86 0.96
N ASP A 101 0.27 -13.03 1.47
CA ASP A 101 -0.59 -13.83 2.33
C ASP A 101 -0.90 -13.08 3.64
N ALA A 102 0.10 -12.49 4.26
CA ALA A 102 -0.08 -11.75 5.51
C ALA A 102 -1.01 -10.54 5.32
N LEU A 103 -0.85 -9.79 4.23
CA LEU A 103 -1.70 -8.64 3.93
C LEU A 103 -3.13 -9.04 3.61
N MET A 104 -3.34 -10.12 2.88
CA MET A 104 -4.67 -10.64 2.59
C MET A 104 -5.40 -11.02 3.87
N ARG A 105 -4.74 -11.76 4.77
CA ARG A 105 -5.32 -12.16 6.05
C ARG A 105 -5.66 -10.96 6.92
N LEU A 106 -4.78 -9.98 6.98
CA LEU A 106 -4.98 -8.75 7.74
C LEU A 106 -6.18 -7.97 7.20
N SER A 107 -6.26 -7.81 5.90
CA SER A 107 -7.34 -7.09 5.23
C SER A 107 -8.71 -7.70 5.57
N VAL A 108 -8.82 -9.01 5.47
CA VAL A 108 -10.06 -9.73 5.76
C VAL A 108 -10.42 -9.63 7.24
N LYS A 109 -9.43 -9.83 8.12
CA LYS A 109 -9.66 -9.80 9.57
C LYS A 109 -10.09 -8.43 10.07
N GLN A 110 -9.48 -7.37 9.57
CA GLN A 110 -9.77 -6.00 10.00
C GLN A 110 -10.86 -5.32 9.18
N VAL A 111 -11.28 -5.94 8.09
CA VAL A 111 -12.28 -5.39 7.15
C VAL A 111 -11.84 -4.01 6.64
N VAL A 112 -10.59 -3.92 6.23
CA VAL A 112 -9.99 -2.72 5.61
C VAL A 112 -9.30 -3.15 4.32
N PRO A 113 -9.59 -2.52 3.20
CA PRO A 113 -8.86 -2.79 1.96
C PRO A 113 -7.36 -2.50 2.14
N ILE A 114 -6.56 -3.48 1.85
CA ILE A 114 -5.12 -3.36 1.93
C ILE A 114 -4.49 -3.89 0.64
#